data_c6185d919851bc0d878679dbec85e8c1
#
_entry.id   c6185d919851bc0d878679dbec85e8c1
#
_cell.length_a   1.000
_cell.length_b   1.000
_cell.length_c   1.000
_cell.angle_alpha   90.00
_cell.angle_beta   90.00
_cell.angle_gamma   90.00
#
_symmetry.space_group_name_H-M   'P 1'
#
loop_
_entity.id
_entity.type
_entity.pdbx_description
1 polymer ?
#
loop_
_entity_poly.entity_id
_entity_poly.type
_entity_poly.pdbx_seq_one_letter_code
_entity_poly.pdbx_strand_id
1 'polypeptide(L)'
;AGDMLKEESSLTFCYCDLDHLKYINDQYGHTEGDWYITFFVETIQKHIRKEDVFARIGGDEFCVILYNCPYEMAERKIRKIQKEFSSGQTKEYPKSFSCGIVEVEGGNEELQVRDIIKQADHEMYLQKKEHKKKYRKELSVISISED
;
A
#
# COMPACT_ATOMS: atom_id res chain seq x y z
N ALA A 1 0.28 -33.47 6.90
CA ALA A 1 1.06 -32.49 6.17
C ALA A 1 0.24 -31.26 5.87
N GLY A 2 -0.95 -31.45 5.33
CA GLY A 2 -1.81 -30.32 5.06
C GLY A 2 -2.16 -29.53 6.30
N ASP A 3 -2.42 -30.25 7.37
CA ASP A 3 -2.79 -29.60 8.62
C ASP A 3 -1.62 -28.82 9.20
N MET A 4 -0.44 -29.39 9.09
CA MET A 4 0.74 -28.70 9.57
C MET A 4 0.97 -27.42 8.80
N LEU A 5 0.76 -27.47 7.50
CA LEU A 5 0.91 -26.29 6.68
C LEU A 5 -0.08 -25.23 7.07
N LYS A 6 -1.30 -25.64 7.38
CA LYS A 6 -2.31 -24.69 7.82
C LYS A 6 -1.93 -24.05 9.14
N GLU A 7 -1.45 -24.87 10.07
CA GLU A 7 -1.09 -24.35 11.37
C GLU A 7 0.08 -23.41 11.31
N GLU A 8 1.01 -23.70 10.39
CA GLU A 8 2.19 -22.88 10.24
C GLU A 8 2.01 -21.79 9.22
N SER A 9 0.97 -21.89 8.42
CA SER A 9 0.76 -20.91 7.40
C SER A 9 0.32 -19.60 8.02
N SER A 10 0.81 -18.53 7.47
CA SER A 10 0.40 -17.21 7.87
C SER A 10 0.04 -16.45 6.60
N LEU A 11 -0.70 -15.40 6.77
CA LEU A 11 -0.92 -14.49 5.68
C LEU A 11 -0.72 -13.08 6.22
N THR A 12 -0.30 -12.21 5.35
CA THR A 12 -0.12 -10.83 5.74
C THR A 12 -0.99 -9.97 4.84
N PHE A 13 -1.81 -9.16 5.48
CA PHE A 13 -2.72 -8.27 4.80
C PHE A 13 -2.08 -6.89 4.73
N CYS A 14 -2.01 -6.33 3.52
CA CYS A 14 -1.43 -5.01 3.30
C CYS A 14 -2.51 -4.10 2.71
N TYR A 15 -2.73 -2.99 3.37
CA TYR A 15 -3.71 -2.00 2.92
C TYR A 15 -2.93 -0.82 2.38
N CYS A 16 -3.09 -0.53 1.11
CA CYS A 16 -2.30 0.50 0.42
C CYS A 16 -3.17 1.64 -0.07
N ASP A 17 -2.61 2.84 -0.02
CA ASP A 17 -3.29 4.04 -0.47
C ASP A 17 -2.27 4.93 -1.18
N LEU A 18 -2.60 5.35 -2.38
CA LEU A 18 -1.73 6.26 -3.13
C LEU A 18 -1.70 7.63 -2.46
N ASP A 19 -0.51 8.17 -2.29
CA ASP A 19 -0.36 9.47 -1.66
C ASP A 19 -0.60 10.58 -2.68
N HIS A 20 -1.27 11.62 -2.24
CA HIS A 20 -1.55 12.86 -2.98
C HIS A 20 -2.06 12.68 -4.41
N LEU A 21 -2.89 11.67 -4.61
CA LEU A 21 -3.51 11.48 -5.92
C LEU A 21 -4.42 12.67 -6.28
N LYS A 22 -5.14 13.20 -5.30
CA LYS A 22 -5.98 14.37 -5.53
C LYS A 22 -5.16 15.55 -6.02
N TYR A 23 -4.01 15.77 -5.41
CA TYR A 23 -3.10 16.83 -5.83
C TYR A 23 -2.67 16.63 -7.28
N ILE A 24 -2.31 15.40 -7.64
CA ILE A 24 -1.88 15.10 -9.00
C ILE A 24 -3.00 15.35 -9.99
N ASN A 25 -4.20 14.91 -9.68
CA ASN A 25 -5.35 15.15 -10.54
C ASN A 25 -5.62 16.65 -10.71
N ASP A 26 -5.57 17.38 -9.60
CA ASP A 26 -5.87 18.81 -9.64
C ASP A 26 -4.81 19.60 -10.38
N GLN A 27 -3.55 19.24 -10.25
CA GLN A 27 -2.44 20.00 -10.84
C GLN A 27 -2.11 19.56 -12.25
N TYR A 28 -2.26 18.29 -12.57
CA TYR A 28 -1.79 17.74 -13.84
C TYR A 28 -2.88 17.06 -14.64
N GLY A 29 -4.08 16.95 -14.08
CA GLY A 29 -5.19 16.38 -14.80
C GLY A 29 -5.40 14.90 -14.53
N HIS A 30 -6.60 14.42 -14.87
CA HIS A 30 -6.95 13.03 -14.58
C HIS A 30 -6.17 12.02 -15.40
N THR A 31 -5.69 12.41 -16.57
CA THR A 31 -4.85 11.53 -17.37
C THR A 31 -3.56 11.21 -16.62
N GLU A 32 -2.99 12.20 -15.98
CA GLU A 32 -1.79 11.99 -15.19
C GLU A 32 -2.10 11.17 -13.95
N GLY A 33 -3.25 11.40 -13.32
CA GLY A 33 -3.69 10.59 -12.20
C GLY A 33 -3.86 9.14 -12.58
N ASP A 34 -4.42 8.89 -13.75
CA ASP A 34 -4.57 7.53 -14.25
C ASP A 34 -3.22 6.87 -14.49
N TRP A 35 -2.28 7.63 -15.01
CA TRP A 35 -0.92 7.12 -15.18
C TRP A 35 -0.33 6.71 -13.83
N TYR A 36 -0.54 7.54 -12.82
CA TYR A 36 -0.02 7.31 -11.48
C TYR A 36 -0.56 6.00 -10.92
N ILE A 37 -1.86 5.78 -11.07
CA ILE A 37 -2.50 4.55 -10.62
C ILE A 37 -1.95 3.35 -11.40
N THR A 38 -1.86 3.49 -12.72
CA THR A 38 -1.36 2.40 -13.56
C THR A 38 0.07 2.03 -13.22
N PHE A 39 0.90 3.06 -13.00
CA PHE A 39 2.30 2.83 -12.64
C PHE A 39 2.42 2.10 -11.30
N PHE A 40 1.56 2.47 -10.35
CA PHE A 40 1.52 1.79 -9.07
C PHE A 40 1.14 0.32 -9.23
N VAL A 41 0.08 0.06 -10.00
CA VAL A 41 -0.38 -1.30 -10.23
C VAL A 41 0.72 -2.14 -10.86
N GLU A 42 1.38 -1.59 -11.87
CA GLU A 42 2.45 -2.31 -12.55
C GLU A 42 3.63 -2.58 -11.62
N THR A 43 3.93 -1.62 -10.76
CA THR A 43 5.04 -1.78 -9.83
C THR A 43 4.74 -2.89 -8.82
N ILE A 44 3.53 -2.89 -8.27
CA ILE A 44 3.13 -3.93 -7.33
C ILE A 44 3.17 -5.31 -7.99
N GLN A 45 2.62 -5.40 -9.20
CA GLN A 45 2.48 -6.70 -9.86
C GLN A 45 3.81 -7.36 -10.16
N LYS A 46 4.87 -6.59 -10.25
CA LYS A 46 6.20 -7.17 -10.45
C LYS A 46 6.69 -7.95 -9.25
N HIS A 47 6.12 -7.70 -8.08
CA HIS A 47 6.67 -8.23 -6.84
C HIS A 47 5.76 -9.23 -6.13
N ILE A 48 4.55 -9.43 -6.61
CA ILE A 48 3.67 -10.40 -5.98
C ILE A 48 3.71 -11.71 -6.72
N ARG A 49 3.51 -12.79 -5.96
CA ARG A 49 3.54 -14.12 -6.51
C ARG A 49 2.18 -14.49 -7.04
N LYS A 50 2.15 -15.57 -7.83
CA LYS A 50 0.91 -16.04 -8.43
C LYS A 50 -0.16 -16.34 -7.38
N GLU A 51 0.26 -16.86 -6.24
CA GLU A 51 -0.68 -17.22 -5.17
C GLU A 51 -1.13 -16.02 -4.35
N ASP A 52 -0.46 -14.88 -4.50
CA ASP A 52 -0.83 -13.69 -3.74
C ASP A 52 -2.04 -13.01 -4.37
N VAL A 53 -2.72 -12.18 -3.58
CA VAL A 53 -3.90 -11.45 -4.06
C VAL A 53 -3.61 -9.97 -4.09
N PHE A 54 -4.01 -9.33 -5.16
CA PHE A 54 -3.90 -7.88 -5.30
C PHE A 54 -5.23 -7.38 -5.87
N ALA A 55 -5.85 -6.44 -5.17
CA ALA A 55 -7.16 -5.95 -5.57
C ALA A 55 -7.29 -4.46 -5.31
N ARG A 56 -8.00 -3.79 -6.18
CA ARG A 56 -8.35 -2.39 -5.99
C ARG A 56 -9.64 -2.31 -5.20
N ILE A 57 -9.61 -1.59 -4.10
CA ILE A 57 -10.77 -1.48 -3.22
C ILE A 57 -11.57 -0.24 -3.56
N GLY A 58 -10.90 0.85 -3.82
CA GLY A 58 -11.55 2.11 -4.13
C GLY A 58 -10.69 2.91 -5.10
N GLY A 59 -10.93 4.21 -5.19
CA GLY A 59 -10.22 5.05 -6.14
C GLY A 59 -8.72 4.96 -6.04
N ASP A 60 -8.20 5.20 -4.86
CA ASP A 60 -6.76 5.20 -4.59
C ASP A 60 -6.37 4.16 -3.57
N GLU A 61 -7.27 3.22 -3.25
CA GLU A 61 -7.04 2.23 -2.21
C GLU A 61 -6.95 0.83 -2.79
N PHE A 62 -5.98 0.07 -2.30
CA PHE A 62 -5.70 -1.27 -2.79
C PHE A 62 -5.38 -2.17 -1.62
N CYS A 63 -5.54 -3.46 -1.80
CA CYS A 63 -5.08 -4.42 -0.80
C CYS A 63 -4.23 -5.48 -1.46
N VAL A 64 -3.28 -5.98 -0.68
CA VAL A 64 -2.42 -7.08 -1.09
C VAL A 64 -2.47 -8.12 0.02
N ILE A 65 -2.67 -9.38 -0.35
CA ILE A 65 -2.61 -10.47 0.60
C ILE A 65 -1.45 -11.35 0.21
N LEU A 66 -0.49 -11.45 1.12
CA LEU A 66 0.72 -12.25 0.89
C LEU A 66 0.62 -13.51 1.73
N TYR A 67 0.61 -14.66 1.06
CA TYR A 67 0.49 -15.95 1.73
C TYR A 67 1.86 -16.47 2.15
N ASN A 68 1.90 -17.08 3.32
CA ASN A 68 3.13 -17.65 3.87
C ASN A 68 4.24 -16.60 3.89
N CYS A 69 3.88 -15.43 4.35
CA CYS A 69 4.81 -14.30 4.36
C CYS A 69 4.67 -13.61 5.72
N PRO A 70 5.60 -13.88 6.64
CA PRO A 70 5.56 -13.25 7.96
C PRO A 70 5.72 -11.74 7.87
N TYR A 71 5.33 -11.06 8.92
CA TYR A 71 5.31 -9.61 8.95
C TYR A 71 6.64 -8.98 8.49
N GLU A 72 7.75 -9.47 9.02
CA GLU A 72 9.04 -8.86 8.71
C GLU A 72 9.41 -8.99 7.25
N MET A 73 9.05 -10.12 6.68
CA MET A 73 9.29 -10.36 5.27
C MET A 73 8.41 -9.48 4.41
N ALA A 74 7.13 -9.38 4.81
CA ALA A 74 6.19 -8.52 4.09
C ALA A 74 6.60 -7.07 4.18
N GLU A 75 7.06 -6.64 5.35
CA GLU A 75 7.49 -5.27 5.52
C GLU A 75 8.66 -4.93 4.63
N ARG A 76 9.65 -5.81 4.57
CA ARG A 76 10.80 -5.57 3.69
C ARG A 76 10.37 -5.50 2.24
N LYS A 77 9.45 -6.38 1.85
CA LYS A 77 8.96 -6.39 0.49
C LYS A 77 8.23 -5.10 0.16
N ILE A 78 7.35 -4.68 1.05
CA ILE A 78 6.61 -3.44 0.83
C ILE A 78 7.53 -2.23 0.80
N ARG A 79 8.51 -2.17 1.71
CA ARG A 79 9.45 -1.05 1.71
C ARG A 79 10.24 -0.99 0.41
N LYS A 80 10.62 -2.15 -0.11
CA LYS A 80 11.34 -2.21 -1.38
C LYS A 80 10.46 -1.71 -2.52
N ILE A 81 9.19 -2.10 -2.51
CA ILE A 81 8.26 -1.65 -3.54
C ILE A 81 8.03 -0.15 -3.43
N GLN A 82 7.91 0.36 -2.22
CA GLN A 82 7.73 1.80 -2.02
C GLN A 82 8.91 2.58 -2.57
N LYS A 83 10.12 2.06 -2.35
CA LYS A 83 11.31 2.70 -2.84
C LYS A 83 11.37 2.67 -4.36
N GLU A 84 11.02 1.54 -4.94
CA GLU A 84 11.03 1.42 -6.38
C GLU A 84 9.99 2.35 -7.01
N PHE A 85 8.82 2.44 -6.40
CA PHE A 85 7.76 3.31 -6.88
C PHE A 85 8.20 4.76 -6.86
N SER A 86 8.84 5.19 -5.77
CA SER A 86 9.24 6.59 -5.63
C SER A 86 10.42 6.94 -6.50
N SER A 87 11.28 5.98 -6.86
CA SER A 87 12.49 6.27 -7.62
C SER A 87 12.36 5.95 -9.10
N GLY A 88 11.32 5.22 -9.52
CA GLY A 88 11.11 4.95 -10.93
C GLY A 88 10.60 6.18 -11.64
N GLN A 89 10.59 6.21 -12.94
CA GLN A 89 10.03 7.27 -13.77
C GLN A 89 9.98 8.64 -13.08
N THR A 90 10.91 9.51 -13.45
CA THR A 90 10.96 10.85 -12.85
C THR A 90 9.74 11.67 -13.27
N LYS A 91 9.10 12.30 -12.29
CA LYS A 91 7.95 13.17 -12.51
C LYS A 91 8.16 14.48 -11.76
N GLU A 92 7.32 15.46 -12.05
CA GLU A 92 7.39 16.76 -11.40
C GLU A 92 6.84 16.73 -9.98
N TYR A 93 6.28 15.61 -9.59
CA TYR A 93 5.73 15.41 -8.25
C TYR A 93 6.33 14.16 -7.64
N PRO A 94 6.35 14.06 -6.32
CA PRO A 94 6.87 12.84 -5.69
C PRO A 94 5.85 11.70 -5.83
N LYS A 95 6.36 10.52 -6.16
CA LYS A 95 5.52 9.33 -6.24
C LYS A 95 5.65 8.59 -4.93
N SER A 96 4.51 8.28 -4.32
CA SER A 96 4.53 7.69 -2.99
C SER A 96 3.22 6.98 -2.72
N PHE A 97 3.28 5.89 -1.97
CA PHE A 97 2.08 5.27 -1.43
C PHE A 97 2.34 4.88 0.00
N SER A 98 1.27 4.81 0.77
CA SER A 98 1.33 4.44 2.17
C SER A 98 0.72 3.06 2.34
N CYS A 99 1.24 2.29 3.29
CA CYS A 99 0.81 0.91 3.45
C CYS A 99 0.80 0.52 4.91
N GLY A 100 -0.31 -0.07 5.35
CA GLY A 100 -0.42 -0.69 6.65
C GLY A 100 -0.32 -2.18 6.49
N ILE A 101 0.40 -2.85 7.37
CA ILE A 101 0.72 -4.26 7.24
C ILE A 101 0.31 -4.99 8.51
N VAL A 102 -0.51 -6.03 8.37
CA VAL A 102 -0.98 -6.82 9.50
C VAL A 102 -0.82 -8.29 9.17
N GLU A 103 -0.05 -8.97 10.00
CA GLU A 103 0.10 -10.42 9.85
C GLU A 103 -1.02 -11.13 10.59
N VAL A 104 -1.61 -12.12 9.94
CA VAL A 104 -2.67 -12.94 10.53
C VAL A 104 -2.16 -14.37 10.58
N GLU A 105 -2.06 -14.90 11.78
CA GLU A 105 -1.60 -16.27 11.95
C GLU A 105 -2.73 -17.23 11.69
N GLY A 106 -2.40 -18.33 11.05
CA GLY A 106 -3.38 -19.37 10.79
C GLY A 106 -3.97 -19.90 12.06
N GLY A 107 -5.23 -20.23 12.03
CA GLY A 107 -5.90 -20.77 13.18
C GLY A 107 -6.50 -19.75 14.12
N ASN A 108 -6.22 -18.49 13.89
CA ASN A 108 -6.79 -17.44 14.74
C ASN A 108 -8.12 -16.99 14.17
N GLU A 109 -9.13 -17.80 14.39
CA GLU A 109 -10.43 -17.55 13.79
C GLU A 109 -11.24 -16.50 14.52
N GLU A 110 -10.78 -16.13 15.71
CA GLU A 110 -11.49 -15.13 16.49
C GLU A 110 -11.27 -13.73 15.93
N LEU A 111 -10.19 -13.58 15.19
CA LEU A 111 -9.86 -12.28 14.63
C LEU A 111 -10.78 -12.00 13.46
N GLN A 112 -11.59 -10.98 13.61
CA GLN A 112 -12.54 -10.61 12.58
C GLN A 112 -11.84 -9.93 11.42
N VAL A 113 -12.32 -10.20 10.20
CA VAL A 113 -11.78 -9.54 9.01
C VAL A 113 -11.85 -8.04 9.19
N ARG A 114 -12.96 -7.56 9.77
CA ARG A 114 -13.15 -6.14 10.02
C ARG A 114 -12.02 -5.56 10.88
N ASP A 115 -11.59 -6.32 11.90
CA ASP A 115 -10.55 -5.84 12.80
C ASP A 115 -9.20 -5.79 12.11
N ILE A 116 -8.94 -6.75 11.23
CA ILE A 116 -7.70 -6.77 10.45
C ILE A 116 -7.62 -5.55 9.55
N ILE A 117 -8.70 -5.30 8.84
CA ILE A 117 -8.75 -4.15 7.93
C ILE A 117 -8.59 -2.86 8.71
N LYS A 118 -9.26 -2.77 9.85
CA LYS A 118 -9.21 -1.58 10.68
C LYS A 118 -7.79 -1.31 11.18
N GLN A 119 -7.10 -2.36 11.58
CA GLN A 119 -5.73 -2.22 12.06
C GLN A 119 -4.81 -1.80 10.93
N ALA A 120 -4.95 -2.43 9.77
CA ALA A 120 -4.12 -2.10 8.62
C ALA A 120 -4.39 -0.67 8.15
N ASP A 121 -5.65 -0.26 8.16
CA ASP A 121 -6.02 1.08 7.79
C ASP A 121 -5.40 2.12 8.72
N HIS A 122 -5.39 1.82 10.01
CA HIS A 122 -4.79 2.72 10.98
C HIS A 122 -3.28 2.87 10.75
N GLU A 123 -2.61 1.76 10.48
CA GLU A 123 -1.19 1.79 10.22
C GLU A 123 -0.87 2.55 8.94
N MET A 124 -1.69 2.34 7.92
CA MET A 124 -1.55 3.03 6.66
C MET A 124 -1.73 4.54 6.86
N TYR A 125 -2.70 4.91 7.67
CA TYR A 125 -2.96 6.32 7.96
C TYR A 125 -1.77 6.98 8.65
N LEU A 126 -1.14 6.29 9.59
CA LEU A 126 0.03 6.82 10.28
C LEU A 126 1.16 7.07 9.29
N GLN A 127 1.38 6.13 8.39
CA GLN A 127 2.42 6.30 7.38
C GLN A 127 2.08 7.43 6.42
N LYS A 128 0.80 7.56 6.08
CA LYS A 128 0.36 8.63 5.21
C LYS A 128 0.65 9.99 5.82
N LYS A 129 0.48 10.12 7.11
CA LYS A 129 0.80 11.36 7.81
C LYS A 129 2.29 11.67 7.75
N GLU A 130 3.12 10.64 7.90
CA GLU A 130 4.56 10.81 7.80
C GLU A 130 4.98 11.25 6.41
N HIS A 131 4.38 10.63 5.39
CA HIS A 131 4.69 11.00 4.01
C HIS A 131 4.25 12.42 3.71
N LYS A 132 3.14 12.83 4.26
CA LYS A 132 2.66 14.19 4.07
C LYS A 132 3.68 15.20 4.59
N LYS A 133 4.25 14.92 5.74
CA LYS A 133 5.29 15.78 6.30
C LYS A 133 6.53 15.76 5.43
N LYS A 134 6.93 14.57 4.99
CA LYS A 134 8.14 14.39 4.19
C LYS A 134 8.08 15.18 2.90
N TYR A 135 6.93 15.19 2.24
CA TYR A 135 6.78 15.83 0.94
C TYR A 135 6.12 17.20 0.99
N ARG A 136 5.99 17.75 2.19
CA ARG A 136 5.29 19.02 2.36
C ARG A 136 5.88 20.13 1.50
N LYS A 137 7.20 20.22 1.43
CA LYS A 137 7.85 21.27 0.67
C LYS A 137 7.58 21.12 -0.82
N GLU A 138 7.55 19.91 -1.30
CA GLU A 138 7.35 19.66 -2.73
C GLU A 138 5.91 19.92 -3.16
N LEU A 139 4.97 19.81 -2.21
CA LEU A 139 3.57 20.04 -2.48
C LEU A 139 3.09 21.34 -1.85
N SER A 140 4.00 22.23 -1.51
CA SER A 140 3.75 23.30 -0.56
C SER A 140 2.53 24.18 -0.83
N VAL A 141 2.30 24.55 -2.08
CA VAL A 141 1.22 25.49 -2.38
C VAL A 141 -0.13 24.85 -2.23
N ILE A 142 -0.22 23.58 -2.59
CA ILE A 142 -1.50 22.88 -2.66
C ILE A 142 -1.80 22.06 -1.41
N SER A 143 -0.75 21.56 -0.77
CA SER A 143 -0.94 20.67 0.38
C SER A 143 -1.71 21.34 1.52
N ILE A 144 -1.68 22.66 1.58
CA ILE A 144 -2.40 23.38 2.61
C ILE A 144 -3.90 23.18 2.47
N SER A 145 -4.37 23.21 1.24
CA SER A 145 -5.81 23.08 0.99
C SER A 145 -6.31 21.65 1.09
N GLU A 146 -5.41 20.67 1.12
CA GLU A 146 -5.81 19.28 1.22
C GLU A 146 -5.95 18.81 2.66
N ASP A 147 -5.48 19.58 3.57
CA ASP A 147 -5.61 19.25 4.97
C ASP A 147 -7.01 19.54 5.45
#